data_72a880e1f2939729485dbeb9a182116d
#
_entry.id   72a880e1f2939729485dbeb9a182116d
#
_cell.length_a   1.000
_cell.length_b   1.000
_cell.length_c   1.000
_cell.angle_alpha   90.00
_cell.angle_beta   90.00
_cell.angle_gamma   90.00
#
_symmetry.space_group_name_H-M   'P 1'
#
loop_
_entity.id
_entity.type
_entity.pdbx_description
1 polymer ?
#
loop_
_entity_poly.entity_id
_entity_poly.type
_entity_poly.pdbx_seq_one_letter_code
_entity_poly.pdbx_strand_id
1 'polypeptide(L)'
;MKKQKLELTWIGKHKRPKLEARILLEDSEKSYHAKVRSESAAFDNRLIFGDNLLALKALEQEFTGKVKCVFIDPPYNTGSAFAHYDDGLEHSIWLGLMRDRLEIIKRLLSDDGSLWITIDDNEAHYLKVLCDEVFGRGNFVANVIWQKVYSERMDAKGFSTSHDHLLIYQKSEKFKPLPLAKEQKSAQFNFFDENVGKYYRRRSLRKEGSESLRQDRPSMWYPIKAPDGSEIFPVKPDGVEGRWRWKKENVSEKSNQLEFVNKDGKWEIYVKQYQEENPTRPPATLWPTDEVGHNHEAKLEVRAFNSEDVFDTPKPE
;
A
#
# COMPACT_ATOMS: atom_id res chain seq x y z
N MET A 1 26.73 -20.12 10.87
CA MET A 1 27.00 -18.70 11.13
C MET A 1 25.96 -18.17 12.12
N LYS A 2 26.38 -17.56 13.24
CA LYS A 2 25.43 -16.82 14.10
C LYS A 2 24.88 -15.66 13.28
N LYS A 3 23.55 -15.58 13.12
CA LYS A 3 22.92 -14.43 12.47
C LYS A 3 23.24 -13.17 13.28
N GLN A 4 23.96 -12.24 12.69
CA GLN A 4 24.18 -10.93 13.28
C GLN A 4 22.84 -10.21 13.37
N LYS A 5 22.52 -9.64 14.55
CA LYS A 5 21.29 -8.90 14.80
C LYS A 5 21.65 -7.42 14.83
N LEU A 6 20.98 -6.62 14.01
CA LEU A 6 21.01 -5.16 14.14
C LEU A 6 20.11 -4.77 15.31
N GLU A 7 20.58 -3.90 16.18
CA GLU A 7 19.84 -3.40 17.34
C GLU A 7 19.98 -1.89 17.44
N LEU A 8 18.86 -1.19 17.60
CA LEU A 8 18.83 0.22 17.92
C LEU A 8 18.96 0.38 19.45
N THR A 9 19.92 1.18 19.90
CA THR A 9 20.15 1.41 21.32
C THR A 9 19.93 2.88 21.67
N TRP A 10 19.25 3.14 22.80
CA TRP A 10 19.03 4.48 23.35
C TRP A 10 19.04 4.47 24.87
N ILE A 11 19.20 5.65 25.49
CA ILE A 11 19.19 5.80 26.96
C ILE A 11 17.77 5.43 27.45
N GLY A 12 17.74 4.46 28.39
CA GLY A 12 16.47 4.00 28.96
C GLY A 12 15.76 2.88 28.18
N LYS A 13 16.35 2.32 27.10
CA LYS A 13 15.75 1.21 26.35
C LYS A 13 15.24 0.05 27.22
N HIS A 14 15.94 -0.27 28.29
CA HIS A 14 15.57 -1.38 29.18
C HIS A 14 14.59 -0.97 30.29
N LYS A 15 14.32 0.34 30.44
CA LYS A 15 13.30 0.81 31.38
C LYS A 15 11.93 0.52 30.79
N ARG A 16 11.12 -0.24 31.53
CA ARG A 16 9.74 -0.56 31.14
C ARG A 16 8.77 0.09 32.11
N PRO A 17 7.70 0.72 31.65
CA PRO A 17 6.66 1.21 32.54
C PRO A 17 6.02 0.03 33.27
N LYS A 18 5.77 0.20 34.55
CA LYS A 18 4.99 -0.76 35.32
C LYS A 18 3.50 -0.49 35.05
N LEU A 19 2.93 -1.30 34.15
CA LEU A 19 1.52 -1.15 33.78
C LEU A 19 0.64 -1.77 34.87
N GLU A 20 -0.27 -0.95 35.37
CA GLU A 20 -1.35 -1.43 36.24
C GLU A 20 -2.43 -2.10 35.41
N ALA A 21 -3.02 -3.15 35.99
CA ALA A 21 -4.19 -3.77 35.38
C ALA A 21 -5.38 -2.78 35.42
N ARG A 22 -5.94 -2.50 34.26
CA ARG A 22 -7.12 -1.64 34.11
C ARG A 22 -8.22 -2.43 33.39
N ILE A 23 -9.45 -2.07 33.67
CA ILE A 23 -10.63 -2.55 32.98
C ILE A 23 -11.27 -1.39 32.21
N LEU A 24 -11.89 -1.69 31.08
CA LEU A 24 -12.69 -0.73 30.35
C LEU A 24 -14.10 -0.74 30.94
N LEU A 25 -14.60 0.43 31.30
CA LEU A 25 -15.97 0.62 31.79
C LEU A 25 -16.76 1.37 30.73
N GLU A 26 -17.94 0.87 30.43
CA GLU A 26 -18.86 1.58 29.54
C GLU A 26 -19.46 2.78 30.27
N ASP A 27 -19.43 3.94 29.61
CA ASP A 27 -20.15 5.13 29.99
C ASP A 27 -21.50 5.13 29.27
N SER A 28 -22.53 4.65 29.94
CA SER A 28 -23.88 4.47 29.38
C SER A 28 -24.53 5.79 28.96
N GLU A 29 -24.13 6.92 29.56
CA GLU A 29 -24.67 8.25 29.21
C GLU A 29 -24.09 8.75 27.88
N LYS A 30 -22.90 8.29 27.50
CA LYS A 30 -22.21 8.63 26.23
C LYS A 30 -22.30 7.54 25.20
N SER A 31 -22.88 6.39 25.52
CA SER A 31 -23.01 5.25 24.61
C SER A 31 -24.29 5.35 23.77
N TYR A 32 -24.14 5.12 22.48
CA TYR A 32 -25.28 5.04 21.56
C TYR A 32 -25.68 3.57 21.34
N HIS A 33 -26.90 3.24 21.74
CA HIS A 33 -27.49 1.93 21.49
C HIS A 33 -28.69 2.08 20.54
N ALA A 34 -28.56 1.55 19.32
CA ALA A 34 -29.66 1.60 18.36
C ALA A 34 -30.88 0.84 18.88
N LYS A 35 -32.07 1.48 18.80
CA LYS A 35 -33.35 0.88 19.19
C LYS A 35 -33.75 -0.26 18.25
N VAL A 36 -33.42 -0.16 16.98
CA VAL A 36 -33.70 -1.15 15.96
C VAL A 36 -32.35 -1.62 15.38
N ARG A 37 -32.10 -2.91 15.45
CA ARG A 37 -30.90 -3.55 14.89
C ARG A 37 -31.31 -4.46 13.77
N SER A 38 -30.65 -4.34 12.60
CA SER A 38 -30.72 -5.37 11.57
C SER A 38 -29.85 -6.56 11.97
N GLU A 39 -30.13 -7.74 11.45
CA GLU A 39 -29.32 -8.94 11.71
C GLU A 39 -27.85 -8.79 11.30
N SER A 40 -27.59 -7.89 10.33
CA SER A 40 -26.25 -7.59 9.82
C SER A 40 -25.55 -6.41 10.52
N ALA A 41 -26.22 -5.73 11.46
CA ALA A 41 -25.66 -4.55 12.11
C ALA A 41 -24.75 -4.94 13.28
N ALA A 42 -23.45 -4.67 13.14
CA ALA A 42 -22.47 -4.80 14.21
C ALA A 42 -22.38 -3.48 15.00
N PHE A 43 -22.88 -3.47 16.25
CA PHE A 43 -22.79 -2.34 17.18
C PHE A 43 -21.74 -2.65 18.25
N ASP A 44 -20.47 -2.74 17.83
CA ASP A 44 -19.35 -3.04 18.73
C ASP A 44 -18.19 -2.04 18.56
N ASN A 45 -18.50 -0.87 18.00
CA ASN A 45 -17.53 0.22 17.92
C ASN A 45 -17.33 0.84 19.30
N ARG A 46 -16.07 1.07 19.69
CA ARG A 46 -15.70 1.58 21.01
C ARG A 46 -14.81 2.79 20.88
N LEU A 47 -15.22 3.92 21.47
CA LEU A 47 -14.35 5.07 21.72
C LEU A 47 -13.82 4.96 23.14
N ILE A 48 -12.50 4.82 23.30
CA ILE A 48 -11.87 4.61 24.61
C ILE A 48 -11.17 5.89 25.03
N PHE A 49 -11.61 6.49 26.12
CA PHE A 49 -11.00 7.67 26.71
C PHE A 49 -9.95 7.26 27.76
N GLY A 50 -8.72 7.78 27.63
CA GLY A 50 -7.62 7.54 28.57
C GLY A 50 -6.26 7.41 27.91
N ASP A 51 -5.23 7.10 28.71
CA ASP A 51 -3.91 6.79 28.18
C ASP A 51 -3.93 5.54 27.31
N ASN A 52 -3.49 5.67 26.07
CA ASN A 52 -3.60 4.59 25.07
C ASN A 52 -2.72 3.36 25.39
N LEU A 53 -1.64 3.48 26.17
CA LEU A 53 -0.84 2.33 26.60
C LEU A 53 -1.63 1.46 27.59
N LEU A 54 -2.33 2.10 28.53
CA LEU A 54 -3.21 1.40 29.49
C LEU A 54 -4.44 0.80 28.78
N ALA A 55 -5.03 1.54 27.84
CA ALA A 55 -6.13 1.06 27.03
C ALA A 55 -5.75 -0.16 26.18
N LEU A 56 -4.62 -0.10 25.47
CA LEU A 56 -4.09 -1.24 24.71
C LEU A 56 -3.82 -2.44 25.61
N LYS A 57 -3.30 -2.22 26.82
CA LYS A 57 -3.08 -3.30 27.78
C LYS A 57 -4.40 -3.95 28.22
N ALA A 58 -5.43 -3.17 28.46
CA ALA A 58 -6.76 -3.68 28.83
C ALA A 58 -7.40 -4.49 27.68
N LEU A 59 -7.17 -4.07 26.43
CA LEU A 59 -7.68 -4.75 25.23
C LEU A 59 -7.01 -6.11 24.98
N GLU A 60 -5.82 -6.39 25.51
CA GLU A 60 -5.12 -7.66 25.27
C GLU A 60 -5.98 -8.87 25.70
N GLN A 61 -6.75 -8.75 26.77
CA GLN A 61 -7.56 -9.86 27.26
C GLN A 61 -8.60 -10.34 26.23
N GLU A 62 -9.19 -9.40 25.51
CA GLU A 62 -10.27 -9.68 24.56
C GLU A 62 -9.77 -9.81 23.10
N PHE A 63 -8.77 -9.02 22.71
CA PHE A 63 -8.39 -8.83 21.32
C PHE A 63 -7.03 -9.43 20.92
N THR A 64 -6.32 -10.13 21.78
CA THR A 64 -5.06 -10.79 21.39
C THR A 64 -5.26 -11.70 20.19
N GLY A 65 -4.51 -11.45 19.12
CA GLY A 65 -4.56 -12.23 17.88
C GLY A 65 -5.83 -12.05 17.04
N LYS A 66 -6.64 -11.01 17.28
CA LYS A 66 -7.94 -10.81 16.59
C LYS A 66 -7.99 -9.55 15.74
N VAL A 67 -7.12 -8.57 15.98
CA VAL A 67 -7.18 -7.27 15.30
C VAL A 67 -6.65 -7.40 13.87
N LYS A 68 -7.46 -7.06 12.89
CA LYS A 68 -7.13 -7.15 11.47
C LYS A 68 -6.24 -6.01 10.99
N CYS A 69 -6.52 -4.79 11.47
CA CYS A 69 -5.81 -3.59 11.06
C CYS A 69 -5.64 -2.65 12.26
N VAL A 70 -4.44 -2.13 12.42
CA VAL A 70 -4.16 -1.03 13.34
C VAL A 70 -3.61 0.12 12.53
N PHE A 71 -4.26 1.29 12.64
CA PHE A 71 -3.78 2.55 12.08
C PHE A 71 -3.45 3.50 13.24
N ILE A 72 -2.25 4.05 13.25
CA ILE A 72 -1.81 5.03 14.25
C ILE A 72 -1.17 6.25 13.61
N ASP A 73 -1.41 7.39 14.25
CA ASP A 73 -0.82 8.69 13.95
C ASP A 73 -0.13 9.19 15.24
N PRO A 74 1.11 8.74 15.51
CA PRO A 74 1.82 9.11 16.73
C PRO A 74 2.29 10.56 16.67
N PRO A 75 2.72 11.16 17.81
CA PRO A 75 3.41 12.45 17.79
C PRO A 75 4.62 12.41 16.85
N TYR A 76 4.72 13.39 15.96
CA TYR A 76 5.82 13.45 14.96
C TYR A 76 7.13 13.98 15.52
N ASN A 77 7.11 14.44 16.77
CA ASN A 77 8.28 14.96 17.50
C ASN A 77 8.93 16.17 16.80
N THR A 78 8.11 17.02 16.21
CA THR A 78 8.54 18.20 15.43
C THR A 78 9.05 19.34 16.29
N GLY A 79 8.89 19.27 17.62
CA GLY A 79 9.15 20.35 18.55
C GLY A 79 8.13 21.48 18.51
N SER A 80 7.03 21.28 17.75
CA SER A 80 5.93 22.26 17.67
C SER A 80 4.98 22.09 18.86
N ALA A 81 4.60 23.20 19.49
CA ALA A 81 3.57 23.17 20.52
C ALA A 81 2.18 23.04 19.89
N PHE A 82 1.54 21.91 20.10
CA PHE A 82 0.13 21.71 19.74
C PHE A 82 -0.75 21.88 20.98
N ALA A 83 -1.97 22.39 20.81
CA ALA A 83 -2.88 22.68 21.92
C ALA A 83 -3.28 21.46 22.76
N HIS A 84 -3.20 20.26 22.19
CA HIS A 84 -3.75 19.03 22.78
C HIS A 84 -2.71 17.93 23.06
N TYR A 85 -1.45 18.07 22.60
CA TYR A 85 -0.38 17.09 22.90
C TYR A 85 1.03 17.71 22.80
N ASP A 86 1.97 17.12 23.54
CA ASP A 86 3.38 17.51 23.52
C ASP A 86 4.11 16.80 22.38
N ASP A 87 4.54 17.56 21.38
CA ASP A 87 5.29 17.08 20.21
C ASP A 87 6.80 17.39 20.32
N GLY A 88 7.29 17.73 21.51
CA GLY A 88 8.69 18.07 21.77
C GLY A 88 9.38 17.09 22.72
N LEU A 89 9.06 15.80 22.64
CA LEU A 89 9.65 14.78 23.49
C LEU A 89 11.15 14.59 23.17
N GLU A 90 11.94 14.35 24.20
CA GLU A 90 13.32 13.92 24.00
C GLU A 90 13.29 12.56 23.24
N HIS A 91 14.14 12.45 22.23
CA HIS A 91 14.12 11.34 21.27
C HIS A 91 14.15 9.95 21.92
N SER A 92 14.93 9.75 22.97
CA SER A 92 14.99 8.48 23.68
C SER A 92 13.70 8.14 24.42
N ILE A 93 12.99 9.16 24.93
CA ILE A 93 11.68 9.00 25.57
C ILE A 93 10.64 8.61 24.51
N TRP A 94 10.65 9.27 23.37
CA TRP A 94 9.77 8.98 22.24
C TRP A 94 9.94 7.52 21.75
N LEU A 95 11.19 7.06 21.57
CA LEU A 95 11.47 5.67 21.19
C LEU A 95 10.94 4.66 22.22
N GLY A 96 11.09 4.97 23.52
CA GLY A 96 10.54 4.15 24.60
C GLY A 96 9.02 4.09 24.56
N LEU A 97 8.38 5.22 24.36
CA LEU A 97 6.92 5.37 24.23
C LEU A 97 6.39 4.52 23.07
N MET A 98 7.00 4.62 21.91
CA MET A 98 6.59 3.87 20.72
C MET A 98 6.82 2.37 20.87
N ARG A 99 7.99 1.95 21.39
CA ARG A 99 8.30 0.54 21.60
C ARG A 99 7.23 -0.17 22.43
N ASP A 100 6.84 0.40 23.56
CA ASP A 100 5.90 -0.24 24.49
C ASP A 100 4.54 -0.45 23.85
N ARG A 101 4.08 0.48 23.03
CA ARG A 101 2.83 0.39 22.27
C ARG A 101 2.90 -0.60 21.13
N LEU A 102 3.98 -0.54 20.35
CA LEU A 102 4.18 -1.43 19.19
C LEU A 102 4.26 -2.91 19.60
N GLU A 103 4.85 -3.22 20.75
CA GLU A 103 4.88 -4.58 21.28
C GLU A 103 3.49 -5.11 21.64
N ILE A 104 2.61 -4.27 22.21
CA ILE A 104 1.23 -4.65 22.49
C ILE A 104 0.45 -4.79 21.18
N ILE A 105 0.54 -3.81 20.29
CA ILE A 105 -0.11 -3.84 18.97
C ILE A 105 0.26 -5.13 18.24
N LYS A 106 1.53 -5.53 18.23
CA LYS A 106 1.94 -6.78 17.61
C LYS A 106 1.21 -8.00 18.20
N ARG A 107 0.94 -8.02 19.53
CA ARG A 107 0.20 -9.13 20.15
C ARG A 107 -1.28 -9.12 19.80
N LEU A 108 -1.88 -7.93 19.67
CA LEU A 108 -3.28 -7.77 19.30
C LEU A 108 -3.55 -8.21 17.85
N LEU A 109 -2.61 -7.99 16.93
CA LEU A 109 -2.80 -8.30 15.51
C LEU A 109 -3.02 -9.80 15.28
N SER A 110 -4.03 -10.12 14.46
CA SER A 110 -4.24 -11.45 13.88
C SER A 110 -3.08 -11.83 12.95
N ASP A 111 -2.96 -13.12 12.63
CA ASP A 111 -1.87 -13.59 11.77
C ASP A 111 -1.83 -12.91 10.40
N ASP A 112 -2.99 -12.55 9.85
CA ASP A 112 -3.15 -11.82 8.60
C ASP A 112 -3.39 -10.31 8.81
N GLY A 113 -3.11 -9.83 10.02
CA GLY A 113 -3.25 -8.43 10.40
C GLY A 113 -2.09 -7.55 9.95
N SER A 114 -2.32 -6.25 9.93
CA SER A 114 -1.37 -5.22 9.51
C SER A 114 -1.37 -3.99 10.42
N LEU A 115 -0.22 -3.34 10.51
CA LEU A 115 0.01 -2.08 11.19
C LEU A 115 0.36 -1.00 10.15
N TRP A 116 -0.26 0.16 10.27
CA TRP A 116 -0.08 1.33 9.44
C TRP A 116 0.25 2.52 10.32
N ILE A 117 1.35 3.22 10.04
CA ILE A 117 1.84 4.31 10.88
C ILE A 117 2.16 5.50 10.01
N THR A 118 1.48 6.64 10.24
CA THR A 118 1.85 7.91 9.63
C THR A 118 2.96 8.57 10.44
N ILE A 119 3.94 9.15 9.78
CA ILE A 119 5.07 9.85 10.41
C ILE A 119 5.79 10.72 9.39
N ASP A 120 6.47 11.77 9.82
CA ASP A 120 7.32 12.57 8.96
C ASP A 120 8.82 12.20 9.09
N ASP A 121 9.67 12.93 8.37
CA ASP A 121 11.13 12.71 8.35
C ASP A 121 11.82 12.84 9.72
N ASN A 122 11.21 13.52 10.70
CA ASN A 122 11.84 13.70 12.02
C ASN A 122 12.08 12.34 12.69
N GLU A 123 11.11 11.43 12.63
CA GLU A 123 11.19 10.15 13.32
C GLU A 123 11.04 8.92 12.42
N ALA A 124 10.69 9.07 11.15
CA ALA A 124 10.40 7.95 10.24
C ALA A 124 11.51 6.90 10.20
N HIS A 125 12.75 7.33 10.14
CA HIS A 125 13.88 6.41 9.95
C HIS A 125 14.17 5.59 11.22
N TYR A 126 14.09 6.22 12.39
CA TYR A 126 14.26 5.54 13.69
C TYR A 126 13.06 4.63 13.98
N LEU A 127 11.85 5.11 13.70
CA LEU A 127 10.63 4.30 13.82
C LEU A 127 10.69 3.05 12.95
N LYS A 128 11.20 3.18 11.71
CA LYS A 128 11.40 2.04 10.81
C LYS A 128 12.30 0.97 11.43
N VAL A 129 13.44 1.39 12.04
CA VAL A 129 14.37 0.45 12.69
C VAL A 129 13.75 -0.16 13.94
N LEU A 130 13.02 0.62 14.73
CA LEU A 130 12.30 0.13 15.90
C LEU A 130 11.23 -0.90 15.51
N CYS A 131 10.46 -0.64 14.48
CA CYS A 131 9.49 -1.59 13.94
C CYS A 131 10.15 -2.88 13.40
N ASP A 132 11.35 -2.78 12.78
CA ASP A 132 12.13 -3.95 12.38
C ASP A 132 12.53 -4.82 13.58
N GLU A 133 12.86 -4.21 14.73
CA GLU A 133 13.15 -4.96 15.95
C GLU A 133 11.89 -5.64 16.51
N VAL A 134 10.76 -4.92 16.56
CA VAL A 134 9.52 -5.40 17.15
C VAL A 134 8.85 -6.44 16.25
N PHE A 135 8.61 -6.12 14.98
CA PHE A 135 7.85 -6.96 14.04
C PHE A 135 8.73 -7.98 13.32
N GLY A 136 10.02 -7.68 13.17
CA GLY A 136 10.95 -8.39 12.32
C GLY A 136 11.04 -7.75 10.93
N ARG A 137 12.26 -7.57 10.42
CA ARG A 137 12.53 -6.93 9.12
C ARG A 137 11.80 -7.59 7.94
N GLY A 138 11.61 -8.91 7.98
CA GLY A 138 10.88 -9.65 6.94
C GLY A 138 9.38 -9.33 6.89
N ASN A 139 8.84 -8.70 7.92
CA ASN A 139 7.44 -8.29 8.01
C ASN A 139 7.20 -6.83 7.59
N PHE A 140 8.24 -6.13 7.16
CA PHE A 140 8.07 -4.82 6.50
C PHE A 140 7.43 -5.01 5.13
N VAL A 141 6.30 -4.34 4.89
CA VAL A 141 5.56 -4.41 3.64
C VAL A 141 5.95 -3.28 2.70
N ALA A 142 5.80 -2.04 3.14
CA ALA A 142 6.08 -0.87 2.33
C ALA A 142 6.30 0.40 3.18
N ASN A 143 6.99 1.36 2.60
CA ASN A 143 6.93 2.76 2.97
C ASN A 143 6.20 3.50 1.85
N VAL A 144 4.99 3.97 2.14
CA VAL A 144 4.21 4.77 1.21
C VAL A 144 4.52 6.24 1.46
N ILE A 145 4.74 6.99 0.40
CA ILE A 145 4.93 8.44 0.43
C ILE A 145 3.59 9.07 0.09
N TRP A 146 2.99 9.73 1.08
CA TRP A 146 1.75 10.48 0.91
C TRP A 146 2.04 11.96 0.72
N GLN A 147 1.64 12.51 -0.42
CA GLN A 147 1.73 13.93 -0.69
C GLN A 147 0.60 14.66 0.07
N LYS A 148 0.94 15.22 1.24
CA LYS A 148 -0.02 15.88 2.15
C LYS A 148 -0.37 17.31 1.77
N VAL A 149 0.43 17.94 0.88
CA VAL A 149 0.27 19.33 0.40
C VAL A 149 0.50 19.37 -1.10
N TYR A 150 -0.31 20.10 -1.82
CA TYR A 150 -0.25 20.22 -3.29
C TYR A 150 0.70 21.33 -3.79
N SER A 151 1.11 22.26 -2.93
CA SER A 151 1.96 23.39 -3.29
C SER A 151 3.18 23.51 -2.38
N GLU A 152 4.27 24.00 -2.93
CA GLU A 152 5.47 24.30 -2.16
C GLU A 152 5.26 25.52 -1.27
N ARG A 153 5.92 25.51 -0.11
CA ARG A 153 5.95 26.65 0.79
C ARG A 153 7.00 27.66 0.35
N MET A 154 6.58 28.83 -0.05
CA MET A 154 7.47 29.90 -0.55
C MET A 154 8.40 30.48 0.53
N ASP A 155 8.08 30.29 1.82
CA ASP A 155 8.87 30.69 2.99
C ASP A 155 9.87 29.61 3.44
N ALA A 156 9.92 28.47 2.77
CA ALA A 156 10.80 27.37 3.13
C ALA A 156 12.27 27.74 2.91
N LYS A 157 13.08 27.56 3.97
CA LYS A 157 14.53 27.67 3.89
C LYS A 157 15.13 26.32 3.42
N GLY A 158 15.29 26.14 2.11
CA GLY A 158 15.77 24.92 1.49
C GLY A 158 14.64 24.14 0.81
N PHE A 159 14.43 22.89 1.21
CA PHE A 159 13.37 22.08 0.62
C PHE A 159 12.02 22.33 1.33
N SER A 160 10.94 22.45 0.55
CA SER A 160 9.59 22.48 1.07
C SER A 160 9.11 21.04 1.28
N THR A 161 8.89 20.67 2.55
CA THR A 161 8.36 19.34 2.89
C THR A 161 6.88 19.27 2.51
N SER A 162 6.55 18.39 1.56
CA SER A 162 5.19 18.23 1.03
C SER A 162 4.60 16.83 1.26
N HIS A 163 5.30 15.98 2.00
CA HIS A 163 4.88 14.58 2.19
C HIS A 163 5.03 14.12 3.63
N ASP A 164 4.34 13.02 3.94
CA ASP A 164 4.57 12.17 5.10
C ASP A 164 4.83 10.74 4.63
N HIS A 165 5.39 9.94 5.52
CA HIS A 165 5.57 8.52 5.38
C HIS A 165 4.38 7.75 5.96
N LEU A 166 4.00 6.66 5.31
CA LEU A 166 3.09 5.68 5.86
C LEU A 166 3.82 4.34 5.90
N LEU A 167 4.33 3.98 7.09
CA LEU A 167 5.05 2.73 7.30
C LEU A 167 4.06 1.58 7.50
N ILE A 168 4.21 0.52 6.70
CA ILE A 168 3.30 -0.62 6.71
C ILE A 168 4.05 -1.87 7.13
N TYR A 169 3.56 -2.53 8.17
CA TYR A 169 4.05 -3.81 8.67
C TYR A 169 2.93 -4.84 8.70
N GLN A 170 3.26 -6.07 8.36
CA GLN A 170 2.37 -7.21 8.51
C GLN A 170 2.71 -8.01 9.77
N LYS A 171 1.73 -8.73 10.31
CA LYS A 171 1.97 -9.68 11.40
C LYS A 171 2.72 -10.91 10.91
N SER A 172 2.35 -11.44 9.76
CA SER A 172 2.96 -12.58 9.07
C SER A 172 2.71 -12.52 7.57
N GLU A 173 3.29 -13.44 6.81
CA GLU A 173 3.13 -13.58 5.35
C GLU A 173 1.69 -13.89 4.91
N LYS A 174 0.76 -14.10 5.85
CA LYS A 174 -0.66 -14.27 5.53
C LYS A 174 -1.36 -12.96 5.14
N PHE A 175 -0.80 -11.82 5.49
CA PHE A 175 -1.32 -10.51 5.08
C PHE A 175 -1.20 -10.34 3.57
N LYS A 176 -2.26 -9.83 2.96
CA LYS A 176 -2.26 -9.45 1.53
C LYS A 176 -3.01 -8.14 1.38
N PRO A 177 -2.36 -7.10 0.80
CA PRO A 177 -3.06 -5.87 0.49
C PRO A 177 -4.16 -6.13 -0.54
N LEU A 178 -5.31 -5.50 -0.36
CA LEU A 178 -6.39 -5.57 -1.34
C LEU A 178 -6.00 -4.80 -2.60
N PRO A 179 -6.24 -5.38 -3.78
CA PRO A 179 -6.01 -4.66 -5.02
C PRO A 179 -7.03 -3.53 -5.19
N LEU A 180 -6.60 -2.43 -5.77
CA LEU A 180 -7.45 -1.29 -6.10
C LEU A 180 -8.15 -1.52 -7.45
N ALA A 181 -9.34 -0.97 -7.62
CA ALA A 181 -9.99 -0.93 -8.92
C ALA A 181 -9.10 -0.18 -9.94
N LYS A 182 -9.10 -0.65 -11.16
CA LYS A 182 -8.36 -0.04 -12.27
C LYS A 182 -9.33 0.38 -13.35
N GLU A 183 -9.30 1.64 -13.72
CA GLU A 183 -10.03 2.08 -14.89
C GLU A 183 -9.46 1.45 -16.17
N GLN A 184 -10.30 0.83 -16.94
CA GLN A 184 -9.99 0.42 -18.32
C GLN A 184 -10.69 1.37 -19.29
N LYS A 185 -9.89 2.04 -20.12
CA LYS A 185 -10.45 2.84 -21.21
C LYS A 185 -11.05 1.87 -22.25
N SER A 186 -12.35 1.70 -22.24
CA SER A 186 -13.10 0.82 -23.17
C SER A 186 -12.77 1.08 -24.65
N ALA A 187 -12.49 2.35 -25.00
CA ALA A 187 -12.05 2.76 -26.33
C ALA A 187 -10.75 2.10 -26.84
N GLN A 188 -9.99 1.41 -25.99
CA GLN A 188 -8.78 0.67 -26.41
C GLN A 188 -9.08 -0.77 -26.88
N PHE A 189 -10.28 -1.30 -26.56
CA PHE A 189 -10.69 -2.66 -26.87
C PHE A 189 -11.60 -2.67 -28.08
N ASN A 190 -10.99 -2.52 -29.27
CA ASN A 190 -11.72 -2.28 -30.53
C ASN A 190 -12.02 -3.55 -31.32
N PHE A 191 -11.56 -4.70 -30.85
CA PHE A 191 -11.74 -5.98 -31.54
C PHE A 191 -12.62 -6.87 -30.67
N PHE A 192 -13.50 -7.64 -31.32
CA PHE A 192 -14.36 -8.62 -30.65
C PHE A 192 -13.95 -10.03 -31.03
N ASP A 193 -13.80 -10.91 -30.04
CA ASP A 193 -13.50 -12.33 -30.25
C ASP A 193 -14.79 -13.14 -30.08
N GLU A 194 -15.36 -13.61 -31.16
CA GLU A 194 -16.61 -14.38 -31.15
C GLU A 194 -16.49 -15.70 -30.39
N ASN A 195 -15.30 -16.33 -30.39
CA ASN A 195 -15.07 -17.59 -29.68
C ASN A 195 -15.06 -17.44 -28.16
N VAL A 196 -14.67 -16.28 -27.67
CA VAL A 196 -14.56 -15.98 -26.23
C VAL A 196 -15.72 -15.09 -25.74
N GLY A 197 -16.39 -14.38 -26.67
CA GLY A 197 -17.47 -13.45 -26.38
C GLY A 197 -16.99 -12.17 -25.69
N LYS A 198 -15.73 -11.75 -25.90
CA LYS A 198 -15.12 -10.59 -25.20
C LYS A 198 -14.45 -9.63 -26.18
N TYR A 199 -14.49 -8.35 -25.82
CA TYR A 199 -13.66 -7.35 -26.49
C TYR A 199 -12.19 -7.48 -26.08
N TYR A 200 -11.29 -7.23 -27.04
CA TYR A 200 -9.84 -7.25 -26.80
C TYR A 200 -9.14 -6.13 -27.56
N ARG A 201 -7.91 -5.86 -27.13
CA ARG A 201 -6.95 -5.03 -27.86
C ARG A 201 -5.77 -5.86 -28.34
N ARG A 202 -5.19 -5.46 -29.45
CA ARG A 202 -3.98 -6.07 -30.01
C ARG A 202 -2.74 -5.56 -29.30
N ARG A 203 -1.93 -6.43 -28.78
CA ARG A 203 -0.60 -6.11 -28.27
C ARG A 203 0.45 -6.89 -29.06
N SER A 204 1.41 -6.19 -29.69
CA SER A 204 2.47 -6.87 -30.44
C SER A 204 3.16 -7.96 -29.62
N LEU A 205 3.28 -9.17 -30.18
CA LEU A 205 4.05 -10.24 -29.55
C LEU A 205 5.54 -9.92 -29.56
N ARG A 206 6.02 -9.11 -30.54
CA ARG A 206 7.37 -8.55 -30.51
C ARG A 206 7.50 -7.59 -29.35
N LYS A 207 8.60 -7.68 -28.59
CA LYS A 207 8.91 -6.78 -27.47
C LYS A 207 9.29 -5.40 -28.02
N GLU A 208 8.69 -4.37 -27.42
CA GLU A 208 8.98 -2.97 -27.69
C GLU A 208 9.55 -2.28 -26.45
N GLY A 209 10.19 -1.11 -26.63
CA GLY A 209 10.83 -0.34 -25.56
C GLY A 209 12.15 -0.96 -25.08
N SER A 210 12.45 -0.80 -23.80
CA SER A 210 13.67 -1.30 -23.19
C SER A 210 13.81 -2.81 -23.28
N GLU A 211 15.05 -3.32 -23.34
CA GLU A 211 15.36 -4.76 -23.44
C GLU A 211 14.59 -5.46 -24.58
N SER A 212 14.52 -4.84 -25.74
CA SER A 212 13.73 -5.33 -26.88
C SER A 212 14.56 -5.97 -28.00
N LEU A 213 15.88 -5.97 -27.86
CA LEU A 213 16.80 -6.51 -28.85
C LEU A 213 17.06 -8.00 -28.64
N ARG A 214 17.50 -8.67 -29.71
CA ARG A 214 17.92 -10.09 -29.66
C ARG A 214 19.04 -10.32 -28.63
N GLN A 215 20.00 -9.41 -28.53
CA GLN A 215 21.13 -9.51 -27.60
C GLN A 215 20.68 -9.47 -26.13
N ASP A 216 19.59 -8.80 -25.81
CA ASP A 216 19.08 -8.71 -24.43
C ASP A 216 18.60 -10.06 -23.92
N ARG A 217 17.98 -10.88 -24.81
CA ARG A 217 17.53 -12.24 -24.52
C ARG A 217 17.57 -13.13 -25.78
N PRO A 218 18.73 -13.69 -26.13
CA PRO A 218 18.89 -14.47 -27.36
C PRO A 218 17.93 -15.67 -27.50
N SER A 219 17.54 -16.31 -26.39
CA SER A 219 16.57 -17.42 -26.38
C SER A 219 15.16 -17.03 -26.81
N MET A 220 14.87 -15.73 -26.91
CA MET A 220 13.57 -15.20 -27.35
C MET A 220 13.58 -14.81 -28.85
N TRP A 221 14.62 -15.18 -29.57
CA TRP A 221 14.76 -15.08 -31.03
C TRP A 221 14.56 -16.46 -31.62
N TYR A 222 13.38 -16.73 -32.14
CA TYR A 222 13.01 -18.00 -32.78
C TYR A 222 11.91 -17.76 -33.81
N PRO A 223 11.76 -18.61 -34.86
CA PRO A 223 10.68 -18.48 -35.82
C PRO A 223 9.34 -18.95 -35.28
N ILE A 224 8.29 -18.26 -35.68
CA ILE A 224 6.90 -18.67 -35.49
C ILE A 224 6.30 -18.83 -36.87
N LYS A 225 5.60 -19.97 -37.11
CA LYS A 225 4.98 -20.24 -38.42
C LYS A 225 3.69 -19.42 -38.56
N ALA A 226 3.59 -18.71 -39.66
CA ALA A 226 2.38 -18.03 -40.10
C ALA A 226 1.34 -19.03 -40.60
N PRO A 227 0.07 -18.60 -40.81
CA PRO A 227 -0.96 -19.46 -41.38
C PRO A 227 -0.67 -19.99 -42.80
N ASP A 228 0.16 -19.30 -43.57
CA ASP A 228 0.62 -19.73 -44.90
C ASP A 228 1.89 -20.62 -44.86
N GLY A 229 2.39 -20.93 -43.65
CA GLY A 229 3.58 -21.75 -43.45
C GLY A 229 4.89 -20.98 -43.46
N SER A 230 4.92 -19.70 -43.79
CA SER A 230 6.11 -18.86 -43.75
C SER A 230 6.61 -18.65 -42.30
N GLU A 231 7.89 -18.38 -42.16
CA GLU A 231 8.50 -18.14 -40.84
C GLU A 231 8.55 -16.65 -40.51
N ILE A 232 8.05 -16.31 -39.33
CA ILE A 232 8.05 -14.95 -38.82
C ILE A 232 9.08 -14.83 -37.71
N PHE A 233 10.03 -13.91 -37.87
CA PHE A 233 11.01 -13.53 -36.85
C PHE A 233 10.64 -12.18 -36.22
N PRO A 234 11.06 -11.88 -34.99
CA PRO A 234 10.74 -10.61 -34.30
C PRO A 234 11.62 -9.45 -34.80
N VAL A 235 11.59 -9.18 -36.10
CA VAL A 235 12.29 -8.06 -36.71
C VAL A 235 11.50 -6.77 -36.49
N LYS A 236 12.17 -5.71 -36.07
CA LYS A 236 11.58 -4.39 -35.89
C LYS A 236 11.32 -3.69 -37.23
N PRO A 237 10.48 -2.64 -37.28
CA PRO A 237 10.20 -1.90 -38.51
C PRO A 237 11.45 -1.30 -39.18
N ASP A 238 12.48 -0.97 -38.39
CA ASP A 238 13.77 -0.47 -38.81
C ASP A 238 14.76 -1.55 -39.30
N GLY A 239 14.31 -2.82 -39.35
CA GLY A 239 15.11 -3.97 -39.76
C GLY A 239 15.99 -4.58 -38.66
N VAL A 240 16.01 -4.00 -37.47
CA VAL A 240 16.83 -4.49 -36.36
C VAL A 240 16.22 -5.76 -35.76
N GLU A 241 17.09 -6.74 -35.44
CA GLU A 241 16.69 -7.97 -34.78
C GLU A 241 16.19 -7.73 -33.35
N GLY A 242 14.91 -7.94 -33.13
CA GLY A 242 14.26 -7.82 -31.85
C GLY A 242 14.14 -9.15 -31.11
N ARG A 243 13.14 -9.26 -30.22
CA ARG A 243 12.82 -10.50 -29.53
C ARG A 243 11.31 -10.63 -29.30
N TRP A 244 10.86 -11.87 -29.10
CA TRP A 244 9.50 -12.11 -28.67
C TRP A 244 9.30 -11.77 -27.18
N ARG A 245 8.05 -11.53 -26.78
CA ARG A 245 7.64 -11.38 -25.37
C ARG A 245 7.51 -12.74 -24.67
N TRP A 246 7.10 -13.75 -25.42
CA TRP A 246 6.83 -15.08 -24.91
C TRP A 246 7.97 -16.05 -25.26
N LYS A 247 8.16 -17.05 -24.41
CA LYS A 247 8.98 -18.22 -24.72
C LYS A 247 8.26 -19.09 -25.75
N LYS A 248 9.00 -19.94 -26.45
CA LYS A 248 8.48 -20.82 -27.48
C LYS A 248 7.38 -21.74 -26.97
N GLU A 249 7.51 -22.25 -25.74
CA GLU A 249 6.54 -23.11 -25.06
C GLU A 249 5.21 -22.37 -24.88
N ASN A 250 5.25 -21.12 -24.42
CA ASN A 250 4.06 -20.29 -24.21
C ASN A 250 3.31 -19.96 -25.52
N VAL A 251 4.03 -19.89 -26.64
CA VAL A 251 3.41 -19.67 -27.94
C VAL A 251 2.54 -20.88 -28.34
N SER A 252 3.02 -22.07 -28.06
CA SER A 252 2.28 -23.31 -28.32
C SER A 252 1.08 -23.47 -27.38
N GLU A 253 1.31 -23.26 -26.07
CA GLU A 253 0.27 -23.40 -25.04
C GLU A 253 -0.86 -22.38 -25.15
N LYS A 254 -0.54 -21.15 -25.57
CA LYS A 254 -1.46 -20.00 -25.64
C LYS A 254 -1.76 -19.56 -27.07
N SER A 255 -1.70 -20.48 -28.01
CA SER A 255 -1.91 -20.20 -29.44
C SER A 255 -3.28 -19.57 -29.73
N ASN A 256 -4.30 -19.92 -28.96
CA ASN A 256 -5.65 -19.34 -29.05
C ASN A 256 -5.72 -17.85 -28.67
N GLN A 257 -4.71 -17.34 -27.96
CA GLN A 257 -4.59 -15.91 -27.63
C GLN A 257 -3.79 -15.12 -28.68
N LEU A 258 -3.26 -15.79 -29.71
CA LEU A 258 -2.50 -15.16 -30.78
C LEU A 258 -3.41 -14.81 -31.95
N GLU A 259 -3.13 -13.68 -32.54
CA GLU A 259 -3.76 -13.22 -33.78
C GLU A 259 -2.68 -12.89 -34.79
N PHE A 260 -2.80 -13.51 -35.98
CA PHE A 260 -1.92 -13.28 -37.12
C PHE A 260 -2.59 -12.29 -38.06
N VAL A 261 -1.91 -11.21 -38.36
CA VAL A 261 -2.41 -10.16 -39.24
C VAL A 261 -1.42 -9.96 -40.38
N ASN A 262 -1.89 -10.15 -41.63
CA ASN A 262 -1.09 -9.83 -42.79
C ASN A 262 -1.26 -8.36 -43.12
N LYS A 263 -0.17 -7.62 -43.17
CA LYS A 263 -0.12 -6.21 -43.59
C LYS A 263 0.82 -6.11 -44.79
N ASP A 264 0.27 -5.84 -45.93
CA ASP A 264 1.01 -5.65 -47.19
C ASP A 264 2.04 -6.78 -47.47
N GLY A 265 1.60 -8.04 -47.27
CA GLY A 265 2.44 -9.22 -47.48
C GLY A 265 3.38 -9.58 -46.33
N LYS A 266 3.35 -8.83 -45.24
CA LYS A 266 4.13 -9.16 -44.02
C LYS A 266 3.23 -9.58 -42.89
N TRP A 267 3.51 -10.73 -42.29
CA TRP A 267 2.80 -11.22 -41.11
C TRP A 267 3.27 -10.54 -39.84
N GLU A 268 2.33 -10.03 -39.07
CA GLU A 268 2.53 -9.55 -37.72
C GLU A 268 1.74 -10.42 -36.72
N ILE A 269 2.31 -10.63 -35.54
CA ILE A 269 1.71 -11.44 -34.49
C ILE A 269 1.33 -10.56 -33.32
N TYR A 270 0.08 -10.65 -32.94
CA TYR A 270 -0.46 -9.94 -31.79
C TYR A 270 -0.96 -10.90 -30.72
N VAL A 271 -0.86 -10.48 -29.45
CA VAL A 271 -1.52 -11.12 -28.33
C VAL A 271 -2.86 -10.42 -28.12
N LYS A 272 -3.93 -11.17 -28.06
CA LYS A 272 -5.25 -10.67 -27.70
C LYS A 272 -5.26 -10.39 -26.20
N GLN A 273 -5.32 -9.12 -25.80
CA GLN A 273 -5.55 -8.71 -24.44
C GLN A 273 -7.02 -8.40 -24.25
N TYR A 274 -7.75 -9.32 -23.61
CA TYR A 274 -9.17 -9.18 -23.38
C TYR A 274 -9.47 -8.11 -22.32
N GLN A 275 -10.63 -7.46 -22.49
CA GLN A 275 -11.19 -6.59 -21.49
C GLN A 275 -11.59 -7.42 -20.27
N GLU A 276 -11.16 -7.00 -19.10
CA GLU A 276 -11.52 -7.60 -17.81
C GLU A 276 -12.81 -6.92 -17.29
N GLU A 277 -13.71 -7.67 -16.68
CA GLU A 277 -14.94 -7.12 -16.10
C GLU A 277 -14.63 -6.25 -14.88
N ASN A 278 -13.74 -6.72 -14.02
CA ASN A 278 -13.32 -6.02 -12.80
C ASN A 278 -11.78 -5.93 -12.78
N PRO A 279 -11.20 -5.04 -13.59
CA PRO A 279 -9.75 -4.91 -13.62
C PRO A 279 -9.23 -4.32 -12.31
N THR A 280 -8.14 -4.88 -11.82
CA THR A 280 -7.51 -4.42 -10.59
C THR A 280 -6.04 -4.08 -10.80
N ARG A 281 -5.51 -3.26 -9.91
CA ARG A 281 -4.08 -2.93 -9.83
C ARG A 281 -3.59 -3.08 -8.38
N PRO A 282 -2.34 -3.46 -8.15
CA PRO A 282 -1.78 -3.36 -6.81
C PRO A 282 -1.73 -1.89 -6.38
N PRO A 283 -1.88 -1.60 -5.07
CA PRO A 283 -1.66 -0.25 -4.57
C PRO A 283 -0.22 0.21 -4.84
N ALA A 284 -0.07 1.48 -5.17
CA ALA A 284 1.24 2.10 -5.35
C ALA A 284 1.84 2.55 -4.01
N THR A 285 3.13 2.80 -3.98
CA THR A 285 3.82 3.36 -2.80
C THR A 285 4.01 4.88 -2.88
N LEU A 286 3.56 5.51 -3.93
CA LEU A 286 3.44 6.96 -4.06
C LEU A 286 1.97 7.32 -4.16
N TRP A 287 1.48 8.12 -3.22
CA TRP A 287 0.11 8.56 -3.12
C TRP A 287 0.03 10.09 -3.34
N PRO A 288 -0.22 10.53 -4.58
CA PRO A 288 -0.37 11.94 -4.89
C PRO A 288 -1.73 12.48 -4.42
N THR A 289 -1.81 13.80 -4.26
CA THR A 289 -2.99 14.49 -3.74
C THR A 289 -4.27 14.26 -4.55
N ASP A 290 -4.14 14.09 -5.85
CA ASP A 290 -5.26 13.86 -6.77
C ASP A 290 -5.86 12.44 -6.70
N GLU A 291 -5.12 11.47 -6.13
CA GLU A 291 -5.61 10.10 -5.91
C GLU A 291 -6.18 9.88 -4.51
N VAL A 292 -5.61 10.52 -3.48
CA VAL A 292 -5.90 10.18 -2.07
C VAL A 292 -6.26 11.40 -1.20
N GLY A 293 -6.33 12.59 -1.78
CA GLY A 293 -6.59 13.82 -1.04
C GLY A 293 -5.41 14.36 -0.23
N HIS A 294 -5.62 15.47 0.43
CA HIS A 294 -4.62 16.20 1.20
C HIS A 294 -5.22 16.84 2.47
N ASN A 295 -4.38 17.40 3.34
CA ASN A 295 -4.78 17.96 4.63
C ASN A 295 -5.92 19.00 4.55
N HIS A 296 -5.98 19.81 3.49
CA HIS A 296 -7.03 20.81 3.34
C HIS A 296 -8.38 20.17 3.05
N GLU A 297 -8.43 19.13 2.20
CA GLU A 297 -9.67 18.39 1.93
C GLU A 297 -10.17 17.71 3.19
N ALA A 298 -9.29 17.04 3.95
CA ALA A 298 -9.66 16.45 5.24
C ALA A 298 -10.29 17.46 6.21
N LYS A 299 -9.77 18.71 6.25
CA LYS A 299 -10.39 19.78 7.04
C LYS A 299 -11.78 20.16 6.54
N LEU A 300 -12.00 20.17 5.23
CA LEU A 300 -13.33 20.45 4.65
C LEU A 300 -14.32 19.33 4.96
N GLU A 301 -13.88 18.06 4.92
CA GLU A 301 -14.70 16.90 5.29
C GLU A 301 -15.14 16.98 6.75
N VAL A 302 -14.20 17.23 7.68
CA VAL A 302 -14.52 17.40 9.10
C VAL A 302 -15.48 18.57 9.33
N ARG A 303 -15.28 19.72 8.67
CA ARG A 303 -16.18 20.87 8.78
C ARG A 303 -17.58 20.61 8.19
N ALA A 304 -17.68 19.80 7.16
CA ALA A 304 -18.98 19.40 6.61
C ALA A 304 -19.77 18.51 7.59
N PHE A 305 -19.07 17.72 8.40
CA PHE A 305 -19.66 16.86 9.42
C PHE A 305 -19.90 17.62 10.74
N ASN A 306 -18.97 18.48 11.15
CA ASN A 306 -19.04 19.29 12.36
C ASN A 306 -18.49 20.69 12.08
N SER A 307 -19.28 21.74 12.36
CA SER A 307 -18.93 23.15 12.14
C SER A 307 -17.80 23.66 13.05
N GLU A 308 -17.43 22.91 14.10
CA GLU A 308 -16.36 23.26 15.02
C GLU A 308 -15.02 22.65 14.55
N ASP A 309 -13.92 23.39 14.70
CA ASP A 309 -12.57 22.88 14.46
C ASP A 309 -12.17 21.93 15.62
N VAL A 310 -12.71 20.72 15.60
CA VAL A 310 -12.49 19.71 16.67
C VAL A 310 -11.12 19.02 16.52
N PHE A 311 -10.57 18.99 15.31
CA PHE A 311 -9.29 18.36 15.01
C PHE A 311 -8.30 19.33 14.41
N ASP A 312 -7.10 19.40 14.97
CA ASP A 312 -6.05 20.31 14.50
C ASP A 312 -5.50 19.90 13.13
N THR A 313 -5.31 18.63 12.90
CA THR A 313 -4.71 18.09 11.68
C THR A 313 -5.39 16.81 11.21
N PRO A 314 -6.66 16.90 10.72
CA PRO A 314 -7.31 15.71 10.18
C PRO A 314 -6.59 15.22 8.91
N LYS A 315 -6.65 13.90 8.68
CA LYS A 315 -6.15 13.27 7.46
C LYS A 315 -7.34 12.80 6.60
N PRO A 316 -7.22 12.81 5.27
CA PRO A 316 -8.28 12.31 4.39
C PRO A 316 -8.55 10.83 4.63
N GLU A 317 -9.79 10.40 4.37
CA GLU A 317 -10.23 9.00 4.51
C GLU A 317 -9.51 8.02 3.54
#